data_80ed5f98e41ed8958c27043be26ffce2
#
_entry.id   80ed5f98e41ed8958c27043be26ffce2
#
_cell.length_a   1.000
_cell.length_b   1.000
_cell.length_c   1.000
_cell.angle_alpha   90.00
_cell.angle_beta   90.00
_cell.angle_gamma   90.00
#
_symmetry.space_group_name_H-M   'P 1'
#
loop_
_entity.id
_entity.type
_entity.pdbx_description
1 polymer ?
#
loop_
_entity_poly.entity_id
_entity_poly.type
_entity_poly.pdbx_seq_one_letter_code
_entity_poly.pdbx_strand_id
1 'polypeptide(L)'
;PTELSVDSDWSDTYQDMGSQGGSSSEGPDFERQAAGQSLHGHLLWQLAMTDFSAREQLVAESLIDALDANGYLTQPLNDIREGLRAQGINGLSQREVETILLKLQQFEPTGIFARDLRECLMLQLAALPDHTPLLVPARRLVRQFLEALGKDDMRLLKRRLGLDDEQLADVILLI
;
A
#
# COMPACT_ATOMS: atom_id res chain seq x y z
N PRO A 1 50.44 -33.94 39.13
CA PRO A 1 49.06 -33.51 38.88
C PRO A 1 49.06 -32.03 38.64
N THR A 2 48.83 -31.67 37.38
CA THR A 2 48.96 -30.30 36.85
C THR A 2 47.57 -29.76 36.72
N GLU A 3 47.24 -28.78 37.52
CA GLU A 3 46.01 -28.00 37.36
C GLU A 3 46.13 -27.10 36.14
N LEU A 4 45.19 -27.25 35.22
CA LEU A 4 44.99 -26.34 34.11
C LEU A 4 44.15 -25.15 34.59
N SER A 5 44.81 -24.02 34.73
CA SER A 5 44.16 -22.73 34.96
C SER A 5 43.40 -22.34 33.72
N VAL A 6 42.09 -22.39 33.79
CA VAL A 6 41.20 -21.81 32.76
C VAL A 6 40.71 -20.47 33.30
N ASP A 7 41.56 -19.47 33.11
CA ASP A 7 41.20 -18.08 33.35
C ASP A 7 41.11 -17.40 32.02
N SER A 8 39.97 -17.54 31.36
CA SER A 8 39.60 -16.75 30.20
C SER A 8 38.75 -15.57 30.67
N ASP A 9 39.46 -14.51 30.93
CA ASP A 9 38.89 -13.21 31.22
C ASP A 9 38.18 -12.68 29.95
N TRP A 10 36.86 -12.75 29.97
CA TRP A 10 36.00 -12.24 28.89
C TRP A 10 35.84 -10.70 28.91
N SER A 11 36.50 -10.03 29.84
CA SER A 11 36.42 -8.57 29.98
C SER A 11 37.26 -7.80 28.99
N ASP A 12 38.24 -8.42 28.30
CA ASP A 12 39.13 -7.73 27.36
C ASP A 12 38.62 -7.72 25.90
N THR A 13 37.50 -8.34 25.61
CA THR A 13 36.96 -8.38 24.25
C THR A 13 35.97 -7.24 23.94
N TYR A 14 35.63 -6.41 24.95
CA TYR A 14 34.64 -5.33 24.81
C TYR A 14 35.18 -3.92 25.04
N GLN A 15 36.48 -3.72 25.06
CA GLN A 15 37.10 -2.39 25.17
C GLN A 15 37.96 -2.11 23.93
N ASP A 16 37.36 -1.92 22.80
CA ASP A 16 37.79 -0.95 21.79
C ASP A 16 36.79 -0.89 20.63
N MET A 17 35.60 -0.39 20.88
CA MET A 17 34.86 0.34 19.87
C MET A 17 34.66 1.75 20.41
N GLY A 18 35.70 2.56 20.15
CA GLY A 18 35.72 3.97 20.45
C GLY A 18 34.44 4.64 19.98
N SER A 19 33.84 5.32 20.92
CA SER A 19 32.87 6.38 20.73
C SER A 19 33.28 7.27 19.56
N GLN A 20 32.72 7.01 18.38
CA GLN A 20 32.59 7.99 17.35
C GLN A 20 31.12 8.24 17.16
N GLY A 21 30.67 9.32 17.79
CA GLY A 21 29.34 9.87 17.64
C GLY A 21 29.04 10.16 16.17
N GLY A 22 28.27 9.29 15.59
CA GLY A 22 27.50 9.47 14.39
C GLY A 22 26.08 9.14 14.76
N SER A 23 25.36 10.13 15.27
CA SER A 23 23.92 10.11 15.33
C SER A 23 23.41 10.10 13.87
N SER A 24 23.45 8.96 13.23
CA SER A 24 22.58 8.70 12.12
C SER A 24 21.20 8.46 12.72
N SER A 25 20.42 9.52 12.77
CA SER A 25 18.97 9.40 12.84
C SER A 25 18.53 8.64 11.58
N GLU A 26 18.56 7.32 11.65
CA GLU A 26 17.80 6.47 10.74
C GLU A 26 16.34 6.74 11.07
N GLY A 27 15.85 7.84 10.50
CA GLY A 27 14.53 8.37 10.76
C GLY A 27 13.47 7.55 10.01
N PRO A 28 12.21 7.91 10.19
CA PRO A 28 11.05 7.26 9.57
C PRO A 28 11.15 7.13 8.04
N ASP A 29 12.04 7.86 7.39
CA ASP A 29 12.27 7.79 5.95
C ASP A 29 13.03 6.54 5.51
N PHE A 30 13.97 6.02 6.31
CA PHE A 30 14.67 4.78 6.00
C PHE A 30 13.73 3.57 6.14
N GLU A 31 12.91 3.53 7.17
CA GLU A 31 11.91 2.48 7.35
C GLU A 31 10.87 2.48 6.23
N ARG A 32 10.45 3.66 5.76
CA ARG A 32 9.55 3.81 4.61
C ARG A 32 10.18 3.34 3.31
N GLN A 33 11.46 3.65 3.08
CA GLN A 33 12.18 3.20 1.89
C GLN A 33 12.36 1.68 1.90
N ALA A 34 12.72 1.10 3.04
CA ALA A 34 12.85 -0.35 3.19
C ALA A 34 11.49 -1.07 3.01
N ALA A 35 10.41 -0.51 3.57
CA ALA A 35 9.05 -1.01 3.39
C ALA A 35 8.60 -0.90 1.92
N GLY A 36 8.92 0.20 1.25
CA GLY A 36 8.61 0.40 -0.17
C GLY A 36 9.35 -0.58 -1.08
N GLN A 37 10.61 -0.87 -0.80
CA GLN A 37 11.38 -1.88 -1.54
C GLN A 37 10.83 -3.30 -1.32
N SER A 38 10.39 -3.62 -0.09
CA SER A 38 9.74 -4.90 0.21
C SER A 38 8.39 -5.03 -0.50
N LEU A 39 7.58 -3.96 -0.53
CA LEU A 39 6.30 -3.92 -1.23
C LEU A 39 6.50 -4.09 -2.75
N HIS A 40 7.41 -3.35 -3.34
CA HIS A 40 7.75 -3.44 -4.77
C HIS A 40 8.17 -4.86 -5.16
N GLY A 41 9.09 -5.47 -4.40
CA GLY A 41 9.52 -6.84 -4.63
C GLY A 41 8.38 -7.87 -4.53
N HIS A 42 7.47 -7.67 -3.56
CA HIS A 42 6.29 -8.52 -3.40
C HIS A 42 5.32 -8.40 -4.57
N LEU A 43 5.10 -7.19 -5.09
CA LEU A 43 4.25 -6.97 -6.27
C LEU A 43 4.84 -7.58 -7.55
N LEU A 44 6.15 -7.46 -7.76
CA LEU A 44 6.83 -8.11 -8.89
C LEU A 44 6.74 -9.64 -8.80
N TRP A 45 6.83 -10.19 -7.58
CA TRP A 45 6.64 -11.61 -7.38
C TRP A 45 5.21 -12.05 -7.73
N GLN A 46 4.18 -11.32 -7.28
CA GLN A 46 2.79 -11.59 -7.66
C GLN A 46 2.58 -11.47 -9.17
N LEU A 47 3.18 -10.46 -9.80
CA LEU A 47 3.13 -10.28 -11.25
C LEU A 47 3.68 -11.49 -11.98
N ALA A 48 4.82 -12.04 -11.53
CA ALA A 48 5.44 -13.23 -12.12
C ALA A 48 4.58 -14.49 -11.98
N MET A 49 3.68 -14.54 -10.97
CA MET A 49 2.74 -15.65 -10.76
C MET A 49 1.42 -15.48 -11.50
N THR A 50 1.18 -14.31 -12.10
CA THR A 50 -0.06 -13.97 -12.80
C THR A 50 0.12 -14.17 -14.30
N ASP A 51 -0.92 -14.68 -14.97
CA ASP A 51 -0.91 -14.91 -16.41
C ASP A 51 -1.15 -13.59 -17.17
N PHE A 52 -0.08 -12.81 -17.32
CA PHE A 52 -0.04 -11.63 -18.17
C PHE A 52 0.77 -11.90 -19.44
N SER A 53 0.32 -11.39 -20.57
CA SER A 53 1.13 -11.35 -21.79
C SER A 53 2.39 -10.51 -21.58
N ALA A 54 3.43 -10.72 -22.39
CA ALA A 54 4.66 -9.94 -22.31
C ALA A 54 4.43 -8.42 -22.39
N ARG A 55 3.45 -7.99 -23.20
CA ARG A 55 3.05 -6.58 -23.30
C ARG A 55 2.36 -6.07 -22.02
N GLU A 56 1.45 -6.85 -21.46
CA GLU A 56 0.78 -6.50 -20.20
C GLU A 56 1.78 -6.45 -19.04
N GLN A 57 2.78 -7.34 -19.01
CA GLN A 57 3.84 -7.33 -18.01
C GLN A 57 4.63 -6.01 -18.01
N LEU A 58 5.03 -5.53 -19.18
CA LEU A 58 5.73 -4.23 -19.31
C LEU A 58 4.89 -3.06 -18.79
N VAL A 59 3.61 -3.06 -19.07
CA VAL A 59 2.68 -2.04 -18.55
C VAL A 59 2.52 -2.19 -17.04
N ALA A 60 2.36 -3.41 -16.54
CA ALA A 60 2.23 -3.70 -15.12
C ALA A 60 3.48 -3.31 -14.33
N GLU A 61 4.67 -3.60 -14.82
CA GLU A 61 5.95 -3.17 -14.22
C GLU A 61 6.02 -1.64 -14.13
N SER A 62 5.66 -0.92 -15.19
CA SER A 62 5.63 0.54 -15.16
C SER A 62 4.61 1.10 -14.15
N LEU A 63 3.47 0.42 -13.96
CA LEU A 63 2.50 0.80 -12.93
C LEU A 63 3.02 0.52 -11.52
N ILE A 64 3.75 -0.58 -11.30
CA ILE A 64 4.40 -0.90 -10.04
C ILE A 64 5.49 0.15 -9.71
N ASP A 65 6.29 0.54 -10.69
CA ASP A 65 7.33 1.55 -10.54
C ASP A 65 6.77 2.95 -10.23
N ALA A 66 5.54 3.22 -10.63
CA ALA A 66 4.83 4.48 -10.38
C ALA A 66 4.18 4.57 -9.00
N LEU A 67 4.27 3.52 -8.17
CA LEU A 67 3.74 3.55 -6.80
C LEU A 67 4.64 4.33 -5.86
N ASP A 68 4.01 5.01 -4.91
CA ASP A 68 4.73 5.55 -3.76
C ASP A 68 5.01 4.46 -2.69
N ALA A 69 5.73 4.84 -1.63
CA ALA A 69 6.07 3.94 -0.53
C ALA A 69 4.83 3.37 0.23
N ASN A 70 3.67 3.99 0.08
CA ASN A 70 2.41 3.55 0.70
C ASN A 70 1.55 2.72 -0.26
N GLY A 71 1.99 2.54 -1.50
CA GLY A 71 1.27 1.76 -2.52
C GLY A 71 0.21 2.53 -3.29
N TYR A 72 0.22 3.88 -3.22
CA TYR A 72 -0.65 4.72 -4.04
C TYR A 72 -0.04 4.97 -5.41
N LEU A 73 -0.90 4.96 -6.42
CA LEU A 73 -0.53 5.35 -7.77
C LEU A 73 -0.60 6.89 -7.89
N THR A 74 0.55 7.54 -7.78
CA THR A 74 0.66 9.00 -7.73
C THR A 74 0.71 9.66 -9.11
N GLN A 75 1.10 8.91 -10.14
CA GLN A 75 1.20 9.41 -11.50
C GLN A 75 -0.11 9.21 -12.27
N PRO A 76 -0.52 10.19 -13.10
CA PRO A 76 -1.63 10.00 -14.02
C PRO A 76 -1.38 8.86 -15.01
N LEU A 77 -2.40 8.04 -15.28
CA LEU A 77 -2.27 6.93 -16.23
C LEU A 77 -1.83 7.36 -17.63
N ASN A 78 -2.20 8.58 -18.03
CA ASN A 78 -1.79 9.13 -19.31
C ASN A 78 -0.26 9.33 -19.37
N ASP A 79 0.35 9.81 -18.30
CA ASP A 79 1.80 10.04 -18.23
C ASP A 79 2.56 8.72 -18.29
N ILE A 80 2.07 7.69 -17.59
CA ILE A 80 2.62 6.33 -17.66
C ILE A 80 2.52 5.80 -19.09
N ARG A 81 1.38 5.96 -19.74
CA ARG A 81 1.18 5.55 -21.14
C ARG A 81 2.15 6.27 -22.10
N GLU A 82 2.35 7.57 -21.95
CA GLU A 82 3.28 8.35 -22.76
C GLU A 82 4.74 7.91 -22.50
N GLY A 83 5.09 7.61 -21.26
CA GLY A 83 6.40 7.05 -20.90
C GLY A 83 6.65 5.70 -21.59
N LEU A 84 5.66 4.80 -21.58
CA LEU A 84 5.72 3.50 -22.26
C LEU A 84 5.84 3.67 -23.79
N ARG A 85 5.15 4.64 -24.35
CA ARG A 85 5.24 4.98 -25.78
C ARG A 85 6.65 5.45 -26.13
N ALA A 86 7.27 6.28 -25.29
CA ALA A 86 8.65 6.74 -25.49
C ALA A 86 9.66 5.57 -25.44
N GLN A 87 9.34 4.48 -24.73
CA GLN A 87 10.13 3.25 -24.68
C GLN A 87 9.84 2.30 -25.85
N GLY A 88 9.00 2.70 -26.81
CA GLY A 88 8.72 1.91 -28.01
C GLY A 88 7.47 1.03 -27.93
N ILE A 89 6.70 1.09 -26.83
CA ILE A 89 5.44 0.35 -26.69
C ILE A 89 4.32 1.18 -27.34
N ASN A 90 4.21 1.05 -28.66
CA ASN A 90 3.26 1.81 -29.45
C ASN A 90 1.85 1.16 -29.46
N GLY A 91 0.83 1.99 -29.76
CA GLY A 91 -0.55 1.53 -29.88
C GLY A 91 -1.21 1.10 -28.58
N LEU A 92 -0.69 1.56 -27.42
CA LEU A 92 -1.29 1.31 -26.11
C LEU A 92 -2.46 2.30 -25.90
N SER A 93 -3.66 1.76 -25.79
CA SER A 93 -4.86 2.58 -25.51
C SER A 93 -4.98 2.86 -24.02
N GLN A 94 -5.67 3.95 -23.68
CA GLN A 94 -6.03 4.27 -22.28
C GLN A 94 -6.76 3.11 -21.62
N ARG A 95 -7.68 2.49 -22.35
CA ARG A 95 -8.50 1.37 -21.85
C ARG A 95 -7.67 0.12 -21.53
N GLU A 96 -6.62 -0.16 -22.28
CA GLU A 96 -5.71 -1.27 -21.98
C GLU A 96 -4.98 -1.04 -20.66
N VAL A 97 -4.45 0.17 -20.45
CA VAL A 97 -3.78 0.54 -19.18
C VAL A 97 -4.75 0.43 -18.00
N GLU A 98 -5.98 0.94 -18.15
CA GLU A 98 -7.03 0.83 -17.12
C GLU A 98 -7.39 -0.62 -16.82
N THR A 99 -7.49 -1.47 -17.84
CA THR A 99 -7.79 -2.90 -17.67
C THR A 99 -6.67 -3.62 -16.89
N ILE A 100 -5.42 -3.30 -17.18
CA ILE A 100 -4.27 -3.85 -16.46
C ILE A 100 -4.25 -3.34 -15.02
N LEU A 101 -4.52 -2.04 -14.80
CA LEU A 101 -4.64 -1.48 -13.46
C LEU A 101 -5.71 -2.21 -12.63
N LEU A 102 -6.89 -2.47 -13.19
CA LEU A 102 -7.94 -3.22 -12.49
C LEU A 102 -7.53 -4.64 -12.11
N LYS A 103 -6.72 -5.30 -12.93
CA LYS A 103 -6.14 -6.60 -12.57
C LYS A 103 -5.13 -6.48 -11.43
N LEU A 104 -4.27 -5.46 -11.46
CA LEU A 104 -3.26 -5.20 -10.42
C LEU A 104 -3.90 -4.81 -9.08
N GLN A 105 -5.04 -4.14 -9.09
CA GLN A 105 -5.80 -3.81 -7.88
C GLN A 105 -6.37 -5.04 -7.15
N GLN A 106 -6.30 -6.24 -7.76
CA GLN A 106 -6.60 -7.50 -7.10
C GLN A 106 -5.39 -8.11 -6.37
N PHE A 107 -4.22 -7.49 -6.48
CA PHE A 107 -3.02 -7.93 -5.77
C PHE A 107 -3.08 -7.59 -4.29
N GLU A 108 -2.23 -8.28 -3.52
CA GLU A 108 -2.05 -8.00 -2.09
C GLU A 108 -0.86 -7.03 -1.88
N PRO A 109 -1.01 -6.12 -0.93
CA PRO A 109 -2.12 -5.91 0.01
C PRO A 109 -3.34 -5.25 -0.62
N THR A 110 -4.54 -5.58 -0.11
CA THR A 110 -5.81 -5.03 -0.60
C THR A 110 -5.83 -3.49 -0.50
N GLY A 111 -6.24 -2.83 -1.57
CA GLY A 111 -6.22 -1.37 -1.68
C GLY A 111 -5.00 -0.81 -2.41
N ILE A 112 -4.07 -1.69 -2.81
CA ILE A 112 -2.89 -1.32 -3.62
C ILE A 112 -3.31 -0.71 -4.97
N PHE A 113 -2.48 0.13 -5.54
CA PHE A 113 -2.71 0.85 -6.80
C PHE A 113 -3.91 1.82 -6.78
N ALA A 114 -4.42 2.15 -5.60
CA ALA A 114 -5.42 3.21 -5.47
C ALA A 114 -4.79 4.57 -5.79
N ARG A 115 -5.56 5.46 -6.43
CA ARG A 115 -5.10 6.81 -6.78
C ARG A 115 -5.32 7.81 -5.64
N ASP A 116 -6.26 7.49 -4.74
CA ASP A 116 -6.57 8.27 -3.57
C ASP A 116 -7.12 7.39 -2.42
N LEU A 117 -7.30 7.98 -1.25
CA LEU A 117 -7.84 7.31 -0.08
C LEU A 117 -9.23 6.72 -0.33
N ARG A 118 -10.08 7.43 -1.06
CA ARG A 118 -11.44 6.97 -1.38
C ARG A 118 -11.41 5.67 -2.17
N GLU A 119 -10.60 5.61 -3.21
CA GLU A 119 -10.42 4.40 -4.02
C GLU A 119 -9.81 3.27 -3.19
N CYS A 120 -8.81 3.55 -2.37
CA CYS A 120 -8.21 2.57 -1.47
C CYS A 120 -9.24 1.92 -0.55
N LEU A 121 -10.04 2.72 0.13
CA LEU A 121 -11.10 2.23 1.02
C LEU A 121 -12.20 1.48 0.25
N MET A 122 -12.54 1.94 -0.95
CA MET A 122 -13.52 1.22 -1.80
C MET A 122 -13.01 -0.15 -2.25
N LEU A 123 -11.71 -0.28 -2.56
CA LEU A 123 -11.09 -1.56 -2.90
C LEU A 123 -11.10 -2.50 -1.69
N GLN A 124 -10.78 -2.01 -0.51
CA GLN A 124 -10.83 -2.80 0.73
C GLN A 124 -12.26 -3.27 1.05
N LEU A 125 -13.25 -2.38 0.95
CA LEU A 125 -14.65 -2.74 1.14
C LEU A 125 -15.18 -3.69 0.05
N ALA A 126 -14.61 -3.65 -1.17
CA ALA A 126 -14.97 -4.58 -2.24
C ALA A 126 -14.44 -6.00 -2.00
N ALA A 127 -13.34 -6.13 -1.26
CA ALA A 127 -12.76 -7.43 -0.90
C ALA A 127 -13.51 -8.14 0.24
N LEU A 128 -14.38 -7.42 0.98
CA LEU A 128 -15.19 -8.01 2.03
C LEU A 128 -16.34 -8.86 1.44
N PRO A 129 -16.72 -9.95 2.12
CA PRO A 129 -17.86 -10.76 1.70
C PRO A 129 -19.16 -9.93 1.59
N ASP A 130 -20.00 -10.20 0.59
CA ASP A 130 -21.24 -9.43 0.36
C ASP A 130 -22.23 -9.48 1.52
N HIS A 131 -22.15 -10.51 2.37
CA HIS A 131 -23.00 -10.65 3.56
C HIS A 131 -22.44 -9.90 4.79
N THR A 132 -21.34 -9.15 4.65
CA THR A 132 -20.78 -8.36 5.76
C THR A 132 -21.81 -7.32 6.24
N PRO A 133 -22.15 -7.31 7.54
CA PRO A 133 -23.10 -6.34 8.07
C PRO A 133 -22.64 -4.91 7.81
N LEU A 134 -23.56 -4.02 7.49
CA LEU A 134 -23.32 -2.59 7.26
C LEU A 134 -22.40 -2.25 6.08
N LEU A 135 -22.08 -3.22 5.22
CA LEU A 135 -21.23 -3.00 4.04
C LEU A 135 -21.80 -1.96 3.07
N VAL A 136 -23.12 -1.97 2.87
CA VAL A 136 -23.81 -1.02 1.98
C VAL A 136 -23.67 0.43 2.50
N PRO A 137 -24.02 0.75 3.77
CA PRO A 137 -23.80 2.08 4.31
C PRO A 137 -22.31 2.46 4.38
N ALA A 138 -21.39 1.53 4.65
CA ALA A 138 -19.95 1.79 4.61
C ALA A 138 -19.48 2.23 3.21
N ARG A 139 -19.85 1.49 2.18
CA ARG A 139 -19.57 1.86 0.78
C ARG A 139 -20.17 3.22 0.41
N ARG A 140 -21.39 3.52 0.89
CA ARG A 140 -22.03 4.81 0.66
C ARG A 140 -21.33 5.95 1.37
N LEU A 141 -20.89 5.73 2.62
CA LEU A 141 -20.11 6.70 3.40
C LEU A 141 -18.83 7.07 2.66
N VAL A 142 -18.03 6.08 2.30
CA VAL A 142 -16.74 6.30 1.59
C VAL A 142 -16.97 7.00 0.25
N ARG A 143 -17.97 6.59 -0.51
CA ARG A 143 -18.21 7.14 -1.84
C ARG A 143 -18.68 8.59 -1.82
N GLN A 144 -19.55 8.97 -0.86
CA GLN A 144 -20.28 10.24 -0.90
C GLN A 144 -19.95 11.17 0.26
N PHE A 145 -19.52 10.66 1.40
CA PHE A 145 -19.45 11.41 2.66
C PHE A 145 -18.10 11.31 3.37
N LEU A 146 -17.05 10.86 2.69
CA LEU A 146 -15.71 10.69 3.29
C LEU A 146 -15.18 12.01 3.88
N GLU A 147 -15.46 13.13 3.23
CA GLU A 147 -15.06 14.46 3.74
C GLU A 147 -15.80 14.86 5.03
N ALA A 148 -17.07 14.46 5.15
CA ALA A 148 -17.84 14.70 6.37
C ALA A 148 -17.29 13.87 7.54
N LEU A 149 -16.83 12.64 7.27
CA LEU A 149 -16.12 11.83 8.26
C LEU A 149 -14.81 12.51 8.68
N GLY A 150 -14.03 13.02 7.75
CA GLY A 150 -12.79 13.74 8.05
C GLY A 150 -12.99 15.03 8.85
N LYS A 151 -14.18 15.63 8.78
CA LYS A 151 -14.58 16.80 9.57
C LYS A 151 -15.30 16.47 10.88
N ASP A 152 -15.42 15.18 11.20
CA ASP A 152 -16.13 14.67 12.39
C ASP A 152 -17.63 15.08 12.45
N ASP A 153 -18.26 15.28 11.28
CA ASP A 153 -19.68 15.67 11.21
C ASP A 153 -20.61 14.44 11.34
N MET A 154 -20.62 13.85 12.54
CA MET A 154 -21.40 12.65 12.86
C MET A 154 -22.91 12.88 12.71
N ARG A 155 -23.40 14.11 12.94
CA ARG A 155 -24.82 14.45 12.77
C ARG A 155 -25.26 14.35 11.31
N LEU A 156 -24.43 14.87 10.40
CA LEU A 156 -24.70 14.78 8.97
C LEU A 156 -24.66 13.33 8.51
N LEU A 157 -23.67 12.56 8.95
CA LEU A 157 -23.49 11.15 8.58
C LEU A 157 -24.71 10.31 9.02
N LYS A 158 -25.14 10.42 10.28
CA LYS A 158 -26.34 9.71 10.78
C LYS A 158 -27.56 10.03 9.94
N ARG A 159 -27.82 11.31 9.72
CA ARG A 159 -28.99 11.75 8.94
C ARG A 159 -28.95 11.27 7.49
N ARG A 160 -27.77 11.33 6.83
CA ARG A 160 -27.63 10.96 5.42
C ARG A 160 -27.60 9.48 5.16
N LEU A 161 -27.07 8.71 6.11
CA LEU A 161 -26.98 7.24 6.01
C LEU A 161 -28.22 6.56 6.64
N GLY A 162 -28.99 7.27 7.47
CA GLY A 162 -30.14 6.72 8.17
C GLY A 162 -29.75 5.73 9.27
N LEU A 163 -28.62 5.98 9.94
CA LEU A 163 -28.04 5.12 10.97
C LEU A 163 -28.21 5.76 12.36
N ASP A 164 -28.29 4.90 13.38
CA ASP A 164 -28.14 5.32 14.77
C ASP A 164 -26.67 5.47 15.18
N ASP A 165 -26.39 5.80 16.44
CA ASP A 165 -25.04 6.01 16.93
C ASP A 165 -24.18 4.75 16.93
N GLU A 166 -24.77 3.62 17.29
CA GLU A 166 -24.11 2.32 17.35
C GLU A 166 -23.77 1.83 15.93
N GLN A 167 -24.74 1.87 15.05
CA GLN A 167 -24.55 1.48 13.64
C GLN A 167 -23.51 2.37 12.93
N LEU A 168 -23.50 3.68 13.21
CA LEU A 168 -22.49 4.56 12.62
C LEU A 168 -21.10 4.24 13.15
N ALA A 169 -20.96 3.96 14.45
CA ALA A 169 -19.69 3.54 15.02
C ALA A 169 -19.18 2.24 14.38
N ASP A 170 -20.06 1.26 14.19
CA ASP A 170 -19.73 0.00 13.52
C ASP A 170 -19.32 0.20 12.04
N VAL A 171 -20.00 1.11 11.33
CA VAL A 171 -19.63 1.48 9.96
C VAL A 171 -18.24 2.11 9.90
N ILE A 172 -17.91 2.99 10.85
CA ILE A 172 -16.59 3.62 10.93
C ILE A 172 -15.50 2.59 11.25
N LEU A 173 -15.79 1.61 12.11
CA LEU A 173 -14.86 0.52 12.42
C LEU A 173 -14.64 -0.43 11.23
N LEU A 174 -15.60 -0.52 10.31
CA LEU A 174 -15.49 -1.35 9.12
C LEU A 174 -14.62 -0.70 8.03
N ILE A 175 -14.48 0.63 8.06
CA ILE A 175 -13.71 1.43 7.11
C ILE A 175 -12.24 1.56 7.53
#